data_5c0da45e57c0997e1bc05c83e826d74b
#
_entry.id   5c0da45e57c0997e1bc05c83e826d74b
#
_cell.length_a   1.000
_cell.length_b   1.000
_cell.length_c   1.000
_cell.angle_alpha   90.00
_cell.angle_beta   90.00
_cell.angle_gamma   90.00
#
_symmetry.space_group_name_H-M   'P 1'
#
loop_
_entity.id
_entity.type
_entity.pdbx_description
1 polymer ?
#
loop_
_entity_poly.entity_id
_entity_poly.type
_entity_poly.pdbx_seq_one_letter_code
_entity_poly.pdbx_strand_id
1 'polypeptide(L)'
;MTLQPPLGERPAGGYTVLVVDDEEAVRRLAIRMLTWTGYQAIEARHGREALAAIEQHTGPVHLVLTDIKMPGMNGRELGRFVEERWPGKPILYMSGFASEVFGGGLLEPGAPFLAKPFTQEDLAAKVRSLLNGGQGAA
;
A
#
# COMPACT_ATOMS: atom_id res chain seq x y z
N MET A 1 1.45 -12.63 19.25
CA MET A 1 1.40 -12.21 19.23
C MET A 1 1.72 -11.36 18.85
N THR A 2 2.03 -10.96 18.77
CA THR A 2 2.26 -10.23 18.69
C THR A 2 2.95 -9.48 17.89
N LEU A 3 3.15 -9.36 16.94
CA LEU A 3 3.66 -8.57 16.01
C LEU A 3 2.83 -7.41 15.78
N GLN A 4 1.99 -7.16 16.67
CA GLN A 4 1.11 -6.08 16.45
C GLN A 4 1.67 -4.81 16.94
N PRO A 5 1.29 -3.69 16.41
CA PRO A 5 1.72 -2.41 16.94
C PRO A 5 1.24 -2.26 18.38
N PRO A 6 1.85 -1.39 19.13
CA PRO A 6 1.40 -1.13 20.49
C PRO A 6 -0.07 -0.81 20.50
N LEU A 7 -0.75 -1.31 21.51
CA LEU A 7 -2.18 -1.16 21.57
C LEU A 7 -2.66 0.26 21.44
N GLY A 8 -2.00 1.17 22.02
CA GLY A 8 -2.44 2.56 21.96
C GLY A 8 -2.35 3.19 20.60
N GLU A 9 -1.67 2.51 19.68
CA GLU A 9 -1.49 3.05 18.35
C GLU A 9 -2.29 2.31 17.31
N ARG A 10 -3.07 1.35 17.70
CA ARG A 10 -3.87 0.61 16.74
C ARG A 10 -5.28 1.13 16.74
N PRO A 11 -5.85 1.38 15.59
CA PRO A 11 -7.26 1.74 15.54
C PRO A 11 -8.11 0.54 15.94
N ALA A 12 -9.30 0.81 16.43
CA ALA A 12 -10.24 -0.25 16.74
C ALA A 12 -10.51 -1.03 15.47
N GLY A 13 -10.43 -2.36 15.54
CA GLY A 13 -10.64 -3.18 14.36
C GLY A 13 -9.41 -3.36 13.48
N GLY A 14 -8.28 -2.77 13.85
CA GLY A 14 -7.05 -2.95 13.12
C GLY A 14 -6.92 -1.97 11.96
N TYR A 15 -5.78 -2.04 11.27
CA TYR A 15 -5.53 -1.20 10.11
C TYR A 15 -6.05 -1.88 8.86
N THR A 16 -6.53 -1.10 7.92
CA THR A 16 -7.02 -1.59 6.63
C THR A 16 -6.09 -1.11 5.52
N VAL A 17 -5.64 -2.05 4.70
CA VAL A 17 -4.74 -1.78 3.58
C VAL A 17 -5.47 -2.10 2.29
N LEU A 18 -5.43 -1.18 1.34
CA LEU A 18 -5.99 -1.42 0.01
C LEU A 18 -4.86 -1.91 -0.89
N VAL A 19 -5.03 -3.06 -1.50
CA VAL A 19 -4.02 -3.64 -2.39
C VAL A 19 -4.49 -3.48 -3.83
N VAL A 20 -3.67 -2.82 -4.65
CA VAL A 20 -4.02 -2.51 -6.03
C VAL A 20 -2.98 -3.15 -6.95
N ASP A 21 -3.41 -4.09 -7.77
CA ASP A 21 -2.53 -4.74 -8.73
C ASP A 21 -3.41 -5.39 -9.77
N ASP A 22 -3.06 -5.24 -11.05
CA ASP A 22 -3.85 -5.86 -12.10
C ASP A 22 -3.55 -7.36 -12.24
N GLU A 23 -2.47 -7.84 -11.63
CA GLU A 23 -2.17 -9.26 -11.63
C GLU A 23 -2.81 -9.92 -10.42
N GLU A 24 -3.77 -10.78 -10.68
CA GLU A 24 -4.51 -11.40 -9.59
C GLU A 24 -3.62 -12.19 -8.64
N ALA A 25 -2.65 -12.91 -9.17
CA ALA A 25 -1.80 -13.73 -8.31
C ALA A 25 -0.99 -12.90 -7.33
N VAL A 26 -0.45 -11.78 -7.79
CA VAL A 26 0.31 -10.89 -6.93
C VAL A 26 -0.60 -10.24 -5.90
N ARG A 27 -1.76 -9.77 -6.36
CA ARG A 27 -2.72 -9.11 -5.48
C ARG A 27 -3.17 -10.04 -4.36
N ARG A 28 -3.51 -11.27 -4.72
CA ARG A 28 -3.98 -12.24 -3.74
C ARG A 28 -2.89 -12.64 -2.76
N LEU A 29 -1.66 -12.75 -3.24
CA LEU A 29 -0.55 -13.07 -2.37
C LEU A 29 -0.32 -11.97 -1.35
N ALA A 30 -0.32 -10.72 -1.80
CA ALA A 30 -0.14 -9.59 -0.90
C ALA A 30 -1.24 -9.55 0.16
N ILE A 31 -2.48 -9.79 -0.25
CA ILE A 31 -3.60 -9.81 0.69
C ILE A 31 -3.39 -10.90 1.73
N ARG A 32 -2.96 -12.08 1.30
CA ARG A 32 -2.75 -13.18 2.23
C ARG A 32 -1.66 -12.82 3.23
N MET A 33 -0.58 -12.22 2.76
CA MET A 33 0.50 -11.81 3.64
C MET A 33 0.04 -10.79 4.66
N LEU A 34 -0.78 -9.83 4.22
CA LEU A 34 -1.27 -8.79 5.12
C LEU A 34 -2.23 -9.35 6.15
N THR A 35 -3.16 -10.20 5.73
CA THR A 35 -4.12 -10.77 6.68
C THR A 35 -3.42 -11.69 7.66
N TRP A 36 -2.40 -12.39 7.21
CA TRP A 36 -1.63 -13.24 8.12
C TRP A 36 -0.96 -12.42 9.20
N THR A 37 -0.57 -11.18 8.88
CA THR A 37 0.09 -10.30 9.82
C THR A 37 -0.89 -9.55 10.72
N GLY A 38 -2.19 -9.68 10.45
CA GLY A 38 -3.19 -9.06 11.31
C GLY A 38 -3.87 -7.83 10.74
N TYR A 39 -3.53 -7.47 9.52
CA TYR A 39 -4.19 -6.33 8.87
C TYR A 39 -5.46 -6.77 8.17
N GLN A 40 -6.38 -5.84 7.99
CA GLN A 40 -7.49 -6.07 7.10
C GLN A 40 -7.06 -5.65 5.71
N ALA A 41 -7.48 -6.36 4.69
CA ALA A 41 -7.09 -6.04 3.34
C ALA A 41 -8.29 -6.02 2.43
N ILE A 42 -8.35 -5.00 1.58
CA ILE A 42 -9.33 -4.93 0.51
C ILE A 42 -8.57 -4.81 -0.80
N GLU A 43 -9.21 -5.09 -1.91
CA GLU A 43 -8.48 -5.17 -3.18
C GLU A 43 -9.11 -4.34 -4.26
N ALA A 44 -8.28 -3.95 -5.22
CA ALA A 44 -8.73 -3.31 -6.43
C ALA A 44 -7.81 -3.75 -7.56
N ARG A 45 -8.33 -3.85 -8.76
CA ARG A 45 -7.57 -4.34 -9.90
C ARG A 45 -6.91 -3.22 -10.69
N HIS A 46 -7.38 -2.00 -10.51
CA HIS A 46 -6.82 -0.85 -11.22
C HIS A 46 -7.17 0.43 -10.46
N GLY A 47 -6.64 1.54 -10.95
CA GLY A 47 -6.74 2.79 -10.22
C GLY A 47 -8.15 3.29 -9.98
N ARG A 48 -9.03 3.18 -10.97
CA ARG A 48 -10.40 3.65 -10.78
C ARG A 48 -11.11 2.85 -9.72
N GLU A 49 -10.93 1.54 -9.74
CA GLU A 49 -11.54 0.69 -8.75
C GLU A 49 -10.97 1.00 -7.37
N ALA A 50 -9.69 1.35 -7.32
CA ALA A 50 -9.06 1.72 -6.05
C ALA A 50 -9.68 2.96 -5.45
N LEU A 51 -9.88 3.99 -6.27
CA LEU A 51 -10.48 5.23 -5.76
C LEU A 51 -11.90 4.97 -5.27
N ALA A 52 -12.66 4.19 -6.03
CA ALA A 52 -14.01 3.84 -5.61
C ALA A 52 -14.01 3.03 -4.32
N ALA A 53 -13.04 2.12 -4.19
CA ALA A 53 -12.96 1.31 -2.98
C ALA A 53 -12.71 2.16 -1.75
N ILE A 54 -11.84 3.15 -1.85
CA ILE A 54 -11.57 4.01 -0.71
C ILE A 54 -12.83 4.80 -0.34
N GLU A 55 -13.51 5.33 -1.34
CA GLU A 55 -14.71 6.13 -1.07
C GLU A 55 -15.85 5.31 -0.48
N GLN A 56 -15.98 4.07 -0.92
CA GLN A 56 -17.12 3.27 -0.53
C GLN A 56 -16.89 2.40 0.69
N HIS A 57 -15.65 2.28 1.12
CA HIS A 57 -15.34 1.41 2.26
C HIS A 57 -15.93 1.99 3.54
N THR A 58 -16.55 1.14 4.32
CA THR A 58 -17.07 1.55 5.61
C THR A 58 -15.90 1.65 6.57
N GLY A 59 -15.56 2.82 6.94
CA GLY A 59 -14.41 3.06 7.80
C GLY A 59 -13.20 3.47 6.99
N PRO A 60 -12.11 3.78 7.66
CA PRO A 60 -10.95 4.33 6.96
C PRO A 60 -10.13 3.26 6.25
N VAL A 61 -9.49 3.66 5.16
CA VAL A 61 -8.43 2.89 4.53
C VAL A 61 -7.13 3.58 4.95
N HIS A 62 -6.27 2.86 5.64
CA HIS A 62 -5.12 3.46 6.28
C HIS A 62 -3.88 3.53 5.41
N LEU A 63 -3.79 2.69 4.40
CA LEU A 63 -2.62 2.64 3.54
C LEU A 63 -3.02 2.07 2.18
N VAL A 64 -2.39 2.58 1.12
CA VAL A 64 -2.60 2.04 -0.23
C VAL A 64 -1.30 1.39 -0.67
N LEU A 65 -1.38 0.11 -1.05
CA LEU A 65 -0.26 -0.63 -1.61
C LEU A 65 -0.57 -0.83 -3.08
N THR A 66 0.22 -0.24 -3.98
CA THR A 66 -0.12 -0.29 -5.38
C THR A 66 1.05 -0.65 -6.26
N ASP A 67 0.78 -1.47 -7.27
CA ASP A 67 1.71 -1.67 -8.35
C ASP A 67 1.85 -0.37 -9.13
N ILE A 68 2.99 -0.16 -9.75
CA ILE A 68 3.21 1.06 -10.53
C ILE A 68 2.73 0.89 -11.95
N LYS A 69 3.11 -0.21 -12.60
CA LYS A 69 2.76 -0.41 -14.00
C LYS A 69 1.44 -1.14 -14.12
N MET A 70 0.40 -0.40 -14.40
CA MET A 70 -0.94 -0.95 -14.62
C MET A 70 -1.53 -0.30 -15.85
N PRO A 71 -2.40 -1.02 -16.57
CA PRO A 71 -3.07 -0.41 -17.73
C PRO A 71 -3.94 0.77 -17.29
N GLY A 72 -4.00 1.76 -18.12
CA GLY A 72 -4.79 2.95 -17.83
C GLY A 72 -4.05 3.81 -16.82
N MET A 73 -4.63 4.00 -15.66
CA MET A 73 -4.01 4.80 -14.61
C MET A 73 -2.89 4.00 -13.96
N ASN A 74 -1.66 4.51 -14.00
CA ASN A 74 -0.57 3.81 -13.34
C ASN A 74 -0.55 4.14 -11.85
N GLY A 75 0.30 3.43 -11.09
CA GLY A 75 0.31 3.58 -9.65
C GLY A 75 0.70 4.97 -9.19
N ARG A 76 1.57 5.65 -9.93
CA ARG A 76 1.96 7.00 -9.55
C ARG A 76 0.81 7.97 -9.72
N GLU A 77 0.07 7.81 -10.80
CA GLU A 77 -1.11 8.65 -11.02
C GLU A 77 -2.14 8.39 -9.94
N LEU A 78 -2.33 7.12 -9.58
CA LEU A 78 -3.22 6.79 -8.49
C LEU A 78 -2.77 7.48 -7.21
N GLY A 79 -1.47 7.44 -6.93
CA GLY A 79 -0.92 8.10 -5.74
C GLY A 79 -1.23 9.57 -5.69
N ARG A 80 -1.16 10.24 -6.82
CA ARG A 80 -1.48 11.66 -6.87
C ARG A 80 -2.93 11.92 -6.54
N PHE A 81 -3.84 11.13 -7.10
CA PHE A 81 -5.25 11.28 -6.79
C PHE A 81 -5.53 11.03 -5.32
N VAL A 82 -4.87 10.02 -4.75
CA VAL A 82 -5.06 9.71 -3.33
C VAL A 82 -4.55 10.86 -2.47
N GLU A 83 -3.39 11.41 -2.81
CA GLU A 83 -2.86 12.53 -2.06
C GLU A 83 -3.76 13.74 -2.10
N GLU A 84 -4.35 14.01 -3.25
CA GLU A 84 -5.23 15.16 -3.38
C GLU A 84 -6.51 15.00 -2.60
N ARG A 85 -7.06 13.78 -2.62
CA ARG A 85 -8.35 13.56 -1.97
C ARG A 85 -8.23 13.23 -0.49
N TRP A 86 -7.19 12.54 -0.10
CA TRP A 86 -6.99 12.12 1.28
C TRP A 86 -5.56 12.42 1.70
N PRO A 87 -5.25 13.71 1.93
CA PRO A 87 -3.87 14.09 2.27
C PRO A 87 -3.36 13.34 3.50
N GLY A 88 -2.13 12.91 3.42
CA GLY A 88 -1.50 12.19 4.51
C GLY A 88 -1.68 10.69 4.50
N LYS A 89 -2.48 10.16 3.58
CA LYS A 89 -2.65 8.72 3.50
C LYS A 89 -1.39 8.10 2.89
N PRO A 90 -0.70 7.21 3.60
CA PRO A 90 0.53 6.63 3.06
C PRO A 90 0.28 5.76 1.84
N ILE A 91 1.22 5.82 0.91
CA ILE A 91 1.16 5.00 -0.29
C ILE A 91 2.47 4.25 -0.39
N LEU A 92 2.38 2.93 -0.55
CA LEU A 92 3.54 2.08 -0.75
C LEU A 92 3.49 1.55 -2.17
N TYR A 93 4.52 1.87 -2.95
CA TYR A 93 4.58 1.44 -4.35
C TYR A 93 5.34 0.14 -4.45
N MET A 94 4.93 -0.73 -5.37
CA MET A 94 5.64 -1.98 -5.62
C MET A 94 5.88 -2.17 -7.11
N SER A 95 7.01 -2.78 -7.45
CA SER A 95 7.37 -3.02 -8.84
C SER A 95 8.49 -4.02 -8.92
N GLY A 96 8.53 -4.77 -10.02
CA GLY A 96 9.64 -5.65 -10.30
C GLY A 96 10.77 -4.97 -11.06
N PHE A 97 10.64 -3.67 -11.32
CA PHE A 97 11.58 -2.96 -12.17
C PHE A 97 12.12 -1.71 -11.49
N ALA A 98 12.81 -1.92 -10.37
CA ALA A 98 13.28 -0.79 -9.56
C ALA A 98 14.13 0.19 -10.36
N SER A 99 15.01 -0.31 -11.23
CA SER A 99 15.86 0.59 -11.99
C SER A 99 15.05 1.47 -12.94
N GLU A 100 13.97 0.95 -13.50
CA GLU A 100 13.11 1.75 -14.35
C GLU A 100 12.33 2.76 -13.53
N VAL A 101 11.92 2.37 -12.36
CA VAL A 101 11.12 3.23 -11.52
C VAL A 101 11.91 4.44 -11.08
N PHE A 102 13.06 4.23 -10.47
CA PHE A 102 13.84 5.35 -9.94
C PHE A 102 14.74 5.96 -11.01
N GLY A 103 15.40 5.14 -11.80
CA GLY A 103 16.27 5.65 -12.86
C GLY A 103 15.50 6.30 -13.98
N GLY A 104 14.29 5.83 -14.24
CA GLY A 104 13.44 6.42 -15.27
C GLY A 104 12.55 7.54 -14.76
N GLY A 105 12.60 7.85 -13.47
CA GLY A 105 11.85 8.98 -12.95
C GLY A 105 10.39 8.74 -12.67
N LEU A 106 9.97 7.48 -12.61
CA LEU A 106 8.56 7.19 -12.29
C LEU A 106 8.20 7.54 -10.87
N LEU A 107 9.15 7.37 -9.94
CA LEU A 107 8.94 7.76 -8.56
C LEU A 107 10.04 8.70 -8.14
N GLU A 108 9.73 9.55 -7.20
CA GLU A 108 10.72 10.42 -6.62
C GLU A 108 11.65 9.62 -5.72
N PRO A 109 12.93 10.01 -5.65
CA PRO A 109 13.83 9.35 -4.71
C PRO A 109 13.26 9.45 -3.30
N GLY A 110 13.32 8.34 -2.59
CA GLY A 110 12.79 8.31 -1.23
C GLY A 110 11.33 7.94 -1.12
N ALA A 111 10.62 7.79 -2.24
CA ALA A 111 9.24 7.34 -2.16
C ALA A 111 9.19 5.93 -1.57
N PRO A 112 8.18 5.63 -0.74
CA PRO A 112 8.06 4.28 -0.18
C PRO A 112 7.92 3.25 -1.28
N PHE A 113 8.79 2.25 -1.26
CA PHE A 113 8.88 1.31 -2.36
C PHE A 113 9.19 -0.10 -1.87
N LEU A 114 8.59 -1.08 -2.52
CA LEU A 114 8.82 -2.48 -2.21
C LEU A 114 9.09 -3.22 -3.51
N ALA A 115 10.28 -3.80 -3.63
CA ALA A 115 10.66 -4.52 -4.84
C ALA A 115 9.99 -5.89 -4.90
N LYS A 116 9.52 -6.28 -6.06
CA LYS A 116 9.00 -7.63 -6.29
C LYS A 116 10.12 -8.51 -6.77
N PRO A 117 10.18 -9.76 -6.37
CA PRO A 117 9.30 -10.39 -5.39
C PRO A 117 9.69 -10.01 -3.98
N PHE A 118 8.72 -9.93 -3.11
CA PHE A 118 8.99 -9.55 -1.72
C PHE A 118 8.56 -10.70 -0.80
N THR A 119 9.17 -10.75 0.37
CA THR A 119 8.79 -11.71 1.38
C THR A 119 7.72 -11.11 2.26
N GLN A 120 7.10 -11.96 3.06
CA GLN A 120 6.14 -11.49 4.04
C GLN A 120 6.79 -10.52 5.01
N GLU A 121 8.02 -10.78 5.39
CA GLU A 121 8.75 -9.89 6.30
C GLU A 121 8.99 -8.53 5.68
N ASP A 122 9.37 -8.50 4.40
CA ASP A 122 9.59 -7.24 3.70
C ASP A 122 8.31 -6.41 3.69
N LEU A 123 7.21 -7.02 3.32
CA LEU A 123 5.95 -6.32 3.24
C LEU A 123 5.52 -5.83 4.62
N ALA A 124 5.59 -6.70 5.61
CA ALA A 124 5.17 -6.34 6.95
C ALA A 124 6.00 -5.18 7.52
N ALA A 125 7.30 -5.20 7.28
CA ALA A 125 8.17 -4.14 7.79
C ALA A 125 7.84 -2.80 7.15
N LYS A 126 7.65 -2.79 5.84
CA LYS A 126 7.32 -1.54 5.15
C LYS A 126 5.98 -0.99 5.57
N VAL A 127 4.98 -1.85 5.67
CA VAL A 127 3.64 -1.41 6.06
C VAL A 127 3.67 -0.87 7.49
N ARG A 128 4.33 -1.58 8.38
CA ARG A 128 4.41 -1.12 9.76
C ARG A 128 5.12 0.22 9.86
N SER A 129 6.20 0.37 9.13
CA SER A 129 6.94 1.61 9.13
C SER A 129 6.07 2.78 8.69
N LEU A 130 5.29 2.60 7.64
CA LEU A 130 4.44 3.66 7.13
C LEU A 130 3.26 3.97 8.04
N LEU A 131 2.70 2.94 8.67
CA LEU A 131 1.56 3.17 9.54
C LEU A 131 1.95 3.79 10.88
N ASN A 132 3.13 3.42 11.37
CA ASN A 132 3.56 4.00 12.61
C ASN A 132 4.32 5.21 12.39
N GLY A 133 4.90 5.16 11.37
CA GLY A 133 5.79 5.95 11.51
C GLY A 133 5.80 7.12 10.84
N GLY A 134 4.98 7.19 10.18
CA GLY A 134 4.99 8.36 9.53
C GLY A 134 5.70 9.24 10.42
N GLN A 135 5.37 8.95 11.49
CA GLN A 135 5.90 9.69 12.36
C GLN A 135 7.07 9.34 12.72
N GLY A 136 7.15 8.26 12.70
CA GLY A 136 8.37 7.85 13.11
C GLY A 136 9.31 8.56 12.34
N ALA A 137 9.02 8.76 11.22
CA ALA A 137 9.94 9.40 10.43
C ALA A 137 10.31 10.64 11.10
N ALA A 138 9.52 11.01 11.84
CA ALA A 138 9.91 12.22 12.46
C ALA A 138 11.18 12.02 13.15
#